data_603878ea3c38919717b31d9c67757874
#
_entry.id   603878ea3c38919717b31d9c67757874
#
_cell.length_a   1.000
_cell.length_b   1.000
_cell.length_c   1.000
_cell.angle_alpha   90.00
_cell.angle_beta   90.00
_cell.angle_gamma   90.00
#
_symmetry.space_group_name_H-M   'P 1'
#
loop_
_entity.id
_entity.type
_entity.pdbx_description
1 polymer ?
#
loop_
_entity_poly.entity_id
_entity_poly.type
_entity_poly.pdbx_seq_one_letter_code
_entity_poly.pdbx_strand_id
1 'polypeptide(L)'
;MVICKATDAQAVLEFYHDLIDKMKDRPIRPTWTKGVYPLLSDLQKAIDAGNLYVAVESRIIGAVIVTDKEDEAYRQVDWAVNTDRVAVIHLLASDPDRHGTGIGRCLLEKVRDVARERNADVIRLDTLPYNSPARHLYESFGFQYRGDIEIYYPSAGTIPFSMYEYLL
;
A
#
# COMPACT_ATOMS: atom_id res chain seq x y z
N MET A 1 3.07 8.57 17.87
CA MET A 1 3.11 8.31 16.40
C MET A 1 2.55 9.52 15.66
N VAL A 2 3.22 9.98 14.62
CA VAL A 2 2.80 11.07 13.73
C VAL A 2 2.78 10.54 12.30
N ILE A 3 1.74 10.90 11.53
CA ILE A 3 1.68 10.59 10.08
C ILE A 3 2.01 11.88 9.32
N CYS A 4 3.05 11.85 8.49
CA CYS A 4 3.49 12.99 7.69
C CYS A 4 3.96 12.56 6.29
N LYS A 5 4.16 13.53 5.41
CA LYS A 5 4.84 13.28 4.13
C LYS A 5 6.28 12.87 4.38
N ALA A 6 6.74 11.86 3.65
CA ALA A 6 8.15 11.49 3.66
C ALA A 6 9.00 12.54 2.94
N THR A 7 10.22 12.74 3.43
CA THR A 7 11.20 13.68 2.86
C THR A 7 12.55 13.04 2.58
N ASP A 8 12.75 11.80 3.03
CA ASP A 8 14.00 11.06 2.90
C ASP A 8 13.72 9.66 2.34
N ALA A 9 14.00 9.47 1.06
CA ALA A 9 13.77 8.20 0.36
C ALA A 9 14.68 7.09 0.87
N GLN A 10 15.90 7.42 1.33
CA GLN A 10 16.82 6.44 1.87
C GLN A 10 16.32 5.87 3.20
N ALA A 11 15.83 6.70 4.10
CA ALA A 11 15.24 6.26 5.35
C ALA A 11 13.99 5.38 5.14
N VAL A 12 13.17 5.70 4.12
CA VAL A 12 12.02 4.86 3.75
C VAL A 12 12.48 3.52 3.16
N LEU A 13 13.51 3.52 2.32
CA LEU A 13 14.06 2.27 1.76
C LEU A 13 14.61 1.36 2.86
N GLU A 14 15.30 1.91 3.84
CA GLU A 14 15.81 1.17 5.00
C GLU A 14 14.66 0.54 5.81
N PHE A 15 13.55 1.24 5.99
CA PHE A 15 12.34 0.69 6.60
C PHE A 15 11.81 -0.53 5.83
N TYR A 16 11.70 -0.46 4.50
CA TYR A 16 11.26 -1.61 3.69
C TYR A 16 12.27 -2.76 3.73
N HIS A 17 13.56 -2.47 3.73
CA HIS A 17 14.60 -3.49 3.84
C HIS A 17 14.56 -4.22 5.19
N ASP A 18 14.38 -3.49 6.30
CA ASP A 18 14.21 -4.07 7.64
C ASP A 18 12.95 -4.95 7.70
N LEU A 19 11.84 -4.47 7.12
CA LEU A 19 10.60 -5.23 7.03
C LEU A 19 10.77 -6.54 6.23
N ILE A 20 11.42 -6.49 5.07
CA ILE A 20 11.71 -7.67 4.24
C ILE A 20 12.52 -8.68 5.04
N ASP A 21 13.58 -8.24 5.73
CA ASP A 21 14.42 -9.12 6.56
C ASP A 21 13.63 -9.78 7.69
N LYS A 22 12.79 -9.02 8.39
CA LYS A 22 11.95 -9.52 9.49
C LYS A 22 10.89 -10.52 9.02
N MET A 23 10.45 -10.40 7.77
CA MET A 23 9.37 -11.22 7.24
C MET A 23 9.84 -12.39 6.36
N LYS A 24 11.12 -12.50 6.01
CA LYS A 24 11.64 -13.49 5.05
C LYS A 24 11.27 -14.94 5.37
N ASP A 25 11.24 -15.29 6.66
CA ASP A 25 10.99 -16.66 7.16
C ASP A 25 9.54 -16.82 7.69
N ARG A 26 8.70 -15.79 7.53
CA ARG A 26 7.29 -15.85 7.96
C ARG A 26 6.42 -16.47 6.86
N PRO A 27 5.35 -17.23 7.21
CA PRO A 27 4.46 -17.83 6.21
C PRO A 27 3.72 -16.78 5.38
N ILE A 28 3.43 -15.61 5.95
CA ILE A 28 2.85 -14.45 5.25
C ILE A 28 3.95 -13.42 5.11
N ARG A 29 4.35 -13.16 3.86
CA ARG A 29 5.41 -12.21 3.52
C ARG A 29 5.07 -11.47 2.24
N PRO A 30 5.55 -10.22 2.06
CA PRO A 30 5.39 -9.50 0.82
C PRO A 30 6.21 -10.15 -0.30
N THR A 31 5.85 -9.86 -1.54
CA THR A 31 6.63 -10.22 -2.74
C THR A 31 7.80 -9.27 -2.99
N TRP A 32 7.99 -8.29 -2.13
CA TRP A 32 9.07 -7.31 -2.25
C TRP A 32 10.44 -7.96 -2.05
N THR A 33 11.40 -7.52 -2.86
CA THR A 33 12.75 -8.07 -2.86
C THR A 33 13.76 -6.94 -2.93
N LYS A 34 14.73 -6.93 -2.02
CA LYS A 34 15.80 -5.92 -1.99
C LYS A 34 16.53 -5.85 -3.33
N GLY A 35 16.72 -4.63 -3.82
CA GLY A 35 17.38 -4.38 -5.09
C GLY A 35 16.52 -4.66 -6.34
N VAL A 36 15.26 -5.06 -6.16
CA VAL A 36 14.29 -5.28 -7.25
C VAL A 36 13.08 -4.35 -7.10
N TYR A 37 12.41 -4.40 -5.94
CA TYR A 37 11.26 -3.54 -5.64
C TYR A 37 10.94 -3.57 -4.14
N PRO A 38 10.64 -2.40 -3.51
CA PRO A 38 10.79 -1.06 -4.07
C PRO A 38 12.27 -0.66 -4.23
N LEU A 39 12.57 0.17 -5.23
CA LEU A 39 13.88 0.79 -5.43
C LEU A 39 13.90 2.20 -4.83
N LEU A 40 15.10 2.69 -4.54
CA LEU A 40 15.28 4.08 -4.08
C LEU A 40 14.65 5.09 -5.05
N SER A 41 14.78 4.84 -6.35
CA SER A 41 14.21 5.69 -7.40
C SER A 41 12.68 5.72 -7.38
N ASP A 42 12.02 4.61 -7.01
CA ASP A 42 10.56 4.56 -6.92
C ASP A 42 10.06 5.40 -5.74
N LEU A 43 10.75 5.28 -4.61
CA LEU A 43 10.44 6.04 -3.40
C LEU A 43 10.71 7.52 -3.59
N GLN A 44 11.84 7.90 -4.24
CA GLN A 44 12.16 9.28 -4.54
C GLN A 44 11.09 9.92 -5.45
N LYS A 45 10.68 9.23 -6.52
CA LYS A 45 9.59 9.70 -7.39
C LYS A 45 8.29 9.92 -6.62
N ALA A 46 7.96 9.02 -5.69
CA ALA A 46 6.76 9.16 -4.87
C ALA A 46 6.85 10.33 -3.89
N ILE A 47 8.03 10.61 -3.34
CA ILE A 47 8.30 11.79 -2.50
C ILE A 47 8.17 13.07 -3.33
N ASP A 48 8.83 13.15 -4.48
CA ASP A 48 8.81 14.32 -5.36
C ASP A 48 7.40 14.67 -5.82
N ALA A 49 6.56 13.64 -6.03
CA ALA A 49 5.14 13.79 -6.35
C ALA A 49 4.25 14.12 -5.13
N GLY A 50 4.79 14.11 -3.90
CA GLY A 50 4.03 14.31 -2.67
C GLY A 50 3.06 13.18 -2.34
N ASN A 51 3.34 11.96 -2.80
CA ASN A 51 2.48 10.78 -2.73
C ASN A 51 2.86 9.80 -1.62
N LEU A 52 4.04 9.95 -0.98
CA LEU A 52 4.53 9.03 0.02
C LEU A 52 4.33 9.59 1.43
N TYR A 53 3.65 8.82 2.28
CA TYR A 53 3.37 9.14 3.68
C TYR A 53 4.00 8.10 4.60
N VAL A 54 4.48 8.54 5.76
CA VAL A 54 5.12 7.69 6.76
C VAL A 54 4.50 7.89 8.13
N ALA A 55 4.44 6.81 8.90
CA ALA A 55 4.18 6.81 10.32
C ALA A 55 5.52 6.86 11.07
N VAL A 56 5.72 7.87 11.90
CA VAL A 56 6.99 8.12 12.59
C VAL A 56 6.80 8.19 14.10
N GLU A 57 7.72 7.57 14.82
CA GLU A 57 8.00 7.78 16.25
C GLU A 57 9.45 8.21 16.40
N SER A 58 10.31 7.38 17.00
CA SER A 58 11.77 7.58 16.97
C SER A 58 12.40 7.19 15.61
N ARG A 59 11.66 6.43 14.80
CA ARG A 59 12.01 5.98 13.45
C ARG A 59 10.75 5.80 12.63
N ILE A 60 10.88 5.52 11.33
CA ILE A 60 9.76 5.11 10.48
C ILE A 60 9.27 3.74 10.93
N ILE A 61 7.97 3.62 11.19
CA ILE A 61 7.28 2.41 11.65
C ILE A 61 6.14 1.98 10.73
N GLY A 62 5.90 2.74 9.67
CA GLY A 62 4.95 2.42 8.61
C GLY A 62 5.08 3.38 7.46
N ALA A 63 4.64 2.95 6.28
CA ALA A 63 4.65 3.77 5.08
C ALA A 63 3.50 3.38 4.14
N VAL A 64 3.10 4.32 3.27
CA VAL A 64 2.10 4.12 2.23
C VAL A 64 2.34 5.12 1.09
N ILE A 65 2.12 4.67 -0.14
CA ILE A 65 2.07 5.52 -1.33
C ILE A 65 0.61 5.63 -1.80
N VAL A 66 0.19 6.85 -2.15
CA VAL A 66 -1.15 7.13 -2.68
C VAL A 66 -1.00 7.83 -4.03
N THR A 67 -1.43 7.17 -5.11
CA THR A 67 -1.39 7.71 -6.46
C THR A 67 -2.81 7.97 -7.00
N ASP A 68 -2.91 8.61 -8.15
CA ASP A 68 -4.13 8.80 -8.94
C ASP A 68 -4.16 7.94 -10.21
N LYS A 69 -3.23 6.98 -10.33
CA LYS A 69 -3.08 6.13 -11.51
C LYS A 69 -3.23 4.67 -11.14
N GLU A 70 -4.09 4.00 -11.87
CA GLU A 70 -4.28 2.56 -11.78
C GLU A 70 -3.30 1.82 -12.69
N ASP A 71 -2.94 0.59 -12.28
CA ASP A 71 -2.32 -0.36 -13.19
C ASP A 71 -3.30 -0.76 -14.29
N GLU A 72 -2.80 -1.04 -15.49
CA GLU A 72 -3.65 -1.44 -16.62
C GLU A 72 -4.46 -2.71 -16.31
N ALA A 73 -3.92 -3.62 -15.51
CA ALA A 73 -4.61 -4.82 -15.06
C ALA A 73 -5.91 -4.52 -14.30
N TYR A 74 -6.04 -3.37 -13.65
CA TYR A 74 -7.25 -2.97 -12.91
C TYR A 74 -8.49 -2.84 -13.79
N ARG A 75 -8.33 -2.70 -15.12
CA ARG A 75 -9.44 -2.70 -16.09
C ARG A 75 -10.18 -4.04 -16.17
N GLN A 76 -9.59 -5.13 -15.67
CA GLN A 76 -10.20 -6.45 -15.63
C GLN A 76 -11.19 -6.62 -14.47
N VAL A 77 -11.18 -5.68 -13.52
CA VAL A 77 -11.99 -5.78 -12.29
C VAL A 77 -13.37 -5.16 -12.51
N ASP A 78 -14.40 -5.85 -12.06
CA ASP A 78 -15.76 -5.33 -12.00
C ASP A 78 -15.92 -4.40 -10.78
N TRP A 79 -15.49 -3.16 -10.95
CA TRP A 79 -15.58 -2.14 -9.92
C TRP A 79 -17.03 -1.70 -9.68
N ALA A 80 -17.39 -1.39 -8.42
CA ALA A 80 -18.72 -0.89 -8.10
C ALA A 80 -18.98 0.51 -8.69
N VAL A 81 -17.91 1.31 -8.82
CA VAL A 81 -18.01 2.67 -9.36
C VAL A 81 -17.13 2.79 -10.60
N ASN A 82 -17.74 3.13 -11.71
CA ASN A 82 -17.02 3.46 -12.94
C ASN A 82 -16.64 4.94 -12.93
N THR A 83 -15.38 5.22 -12.58
CA THR A 83 -14.85 6.58 -12.47
C THR A 83 -13.36 6.60 -12.79
N ASP A 84 -12.86 7.75 -13.24
CA ASP A 84 -11.45 8.06 -13.43
C ASP A 84 -10.86 8.85 -12.24
N ARG A 85 -11.73 9.26 -11.29
CA ARG A 85 -11.32 9.95 -10.06
C ARG A 85 -11.01 8.93 -8.96
N VAL A 86 -9.84 8.32 -9.06
CA VAL A 86 -9.41 7.25 -8.17
C VAL A 86 -8.23 7.68 -7.30
N ALA A 87 -8.15 7.12 -6.09
CA ALA A 87 -6.93 7.06 -5.32
C ALA A 87 -6.49 5.60 -5.22
N VAL A 88 -5.23 5.32 -5.48
CA VAL A 88 -4.70 3.94 -5.47
C VAL A 88 -3.63 3.83 -4.41
N ILE A 89 -3.76 2.81 -3.55
CA ILE A 89 -2.79 2.50 -2.50
C ILE A 89 -1.72 1.57 -3.04
N HIS A 90 -0.46 1.93 -2.82
CA HIS A 90 0.70 1.08 -3.07
C HIS A 90 1.59 1.00 -1.83
N LEU A 91 2.31 -0.11 -1.68
CA LEU A 91 3.35 -0.29 -0.67
C LEU A 91 2.90 0.01 0.77
N LEU A 92 1.61 -0.20 1.10
CA LEU A 92 1.17 -0.03 2.49
C LEU A 92 1.84 -1.09 3.36
N ALA A 93 2.58 -0.62 4.36
CA ALA A 93 3.30 -1.49 5.29
C ALA A 93 3.39 -0.89 6.69
N SER A 94 3.47 -1.75 7.69
CA SER A 94 3.79 -1.39 9.07
C SER A 94 4.86 -2.33 9.65
N ASP A 95 5.62 -1.85 10.63
CA ASP A 95 6.62 -2.66 11.32
C ASP A 95 5.99 -3.95 11.86
N PRO A 96 6.45 -5.14 11.40
CA PRO A 96 5.86 -6.42 11.80
C PRO A 96 5.99 -6.72 13.30
N ASP A 97 6.90 -6.06 14.00
CA ASP A 97 7.03 -6.22 15.47
C ASP A 97 5.99 -5.39 16.23
N ARG A 98 5.20 -4.57 15.52
CA ARG A 98 4.13 -3.72 16.06
C ARG A 98 2.74 -4.08 15.55
N HIS A 99 2.51 -5.34 15.21
CA HIS A 99 1.20 -5.81 14.81
C HIS A 99 0.13 -5.51 15.89
N GLY A 100 -1.06 -5.09 15.44
CA GLY A 100 -2.19 -4.81 16.34
C GLY A 100 -2.13 -3.44 17.04
N THR A 101 -1.12 -2.60 16.80
CA THR A 101 -0.99 -1.27 17.42
C THR A 101 -1.72 -0.15 16.65
N GLY A 102 -2.46 -0.48 15.59
CA GLY A 102 -3.26 0.47 14.83
C GLY A 102 -2.53 1.28 13.76
N ILE A 103 -1.23 1.06 13.53
CA ILE A 103 -0.43 1.80 12.52
C ILE A 103 -1.08 1.73 11.14
N GLY A 104 -1.43 0.52 10.67
CA GLY A 104 -2.06 0.33 9.36
C GLY A 104 -3.38 1.09 9.24
N ARG A 105 -4.20 1.09 10.30
CA ARG A 105 -5.47 1.84 10.33
C ARG A 105 -5.24 3.35 10.25
N CYS A 106 -4.28 3.88 10.99
CA CYS A 106 -3.94 5.31 10.94
C CYS A 106 -3.42 5.72 9.55
N LEU A 107 -2.64 4.86 8.88
CA LEU A 107 -2.21 5.10 7.50
C LEU A 107 -3.40 5.11 6.54
N LEU A 108 -4.37 4.19 6.67
CA LEU A 108 -5.59 4.19 5.86
C LEU A 108 -6.47 5.42 6.12
N GLU A 109 -6.55 5.91 7.34
CA GLU A 109 -7.24 7.17 7.68
C GLU A 109 -6.58 8.35 6.95
N LYS A 110 -5.24 8.40 6.95
CA LYS A 110 -4.50 9.41 6.17
C LYS A 110 -4.74 9.29 4.67
N VAL A 111 -4.74 8.07 4.13
CA VAL A 111 -5.06 7.81 2.70
C VAL A 111 -6.45 8.34 2.36
N ARG A 112 -7.45 8.07 3.20
CA ARG A 112 -8.83 8.55 3.00
C ARG A 112 -8.89 10.08 2.96
N ASP A 113 -8.19 10.75 3.87
CA ASP A 113 -8.15 12.21 3.91
C ASP A 113 -7.49 12.77 2.64
N VAL A 114 -6.36 12.21 2.22
CA VAL A 114 -5.68 12.59 0.97
C VAL A 114 -6.56 12.34 -0.26
N ALA A 115 -7.26 11.22 -0.32
CA ALA A 115 -8.17 10.91 -1.42
C ALA A 115 -9.31 11.94 -1.51
N ARG A 116 -9.88 12.34 -0.38
CA ARG A 116 -10.90 13.40 -0.31
C ARG A 116 -10.35 14.76 -0.74
N GLU A 117 -9.16 15.15 -0.27
CA GLU A 117 -8.48 16.38 -0.69
C GLU A 117 -8.24 16.43 -2.20
N ARG A 118 -8.05 15.27 -2.84
CA ARG A 118 -7.85 15.12 -4.29
C ARG A 118 -9.16 14.95 -5.07
N ASN A 119 -10.32 15.01 -4.41
CA ASN A 119 -11.64 14.80 -5.00
C ASN A 119 -11.79 13.42 -5.68
N ALA A 120 -11.18 12.39 -5.14
CA ALA A 120 -11.41 11.02 -5.58
C ALA A 120 -12.81 10.56 -5.17
N ASP A 121 -13.41 9.67 -5.97
CA ASP A 121 -14.70 9.04 -5.67
C ASP A 121 -14.47 7.73 -4.88
N VAL A 122 -13.34 7.08 -5.14
CA VAL A 122 -13.02 5.76 -4.59
C VAL A 122 -11.54 5.65 -4.24
N ILE A 123 -11.24 4.73 -3.33
CA ILE A 123 -9.88 4.24 -3.09
C ILE A 123 -9.82 2.78 -3.52
N ARG A 124 -8.80 2.42 -4.31
CA ARG A 124 -8.57 1.07 -4.81
C ARG A 124 -7.22 0.54 -4.36
N LEU A 125 -7.13 -0.75 -4.18
CA LEU A 125 -5.87 -1.43 -3.86
C LEU A 125 -5.90 -2.88 -4.30
N ASP A 126 -4.73 -3.47 -4.38
CA ASP A 126 -4.50 -4.89 -4.50
C ASP A 126 -3.71 -5.43 -3.30
N THR A 127 -3.87 -6.70 -3.00
CA THR A 127 -3.08 -7.42 -2.01
C THR A 127 -2.99 -8.90 -2.35
N LEU A 128 -1.97 -9.57 -1.83
CA LEU A 128 -1.83 -11.02 -2.03
C LEU A 128 -3.02 -11.77 -1.39
N PRO A 129 -3.63 -12.75 -2.07
CA PRO A 129 -4.82 -13.45 -1.57
C PRO A 129 -4.60 -14.15 -0.22
N TYR A 130 -3.37 -14.58 0.06
CA TYR A 130 -2.99 -15.23 1.32
C TYR A 130 -2.59 -14.25 2.44
N ASN A 131 -2.55 -12.94 2.15
CA ASN A 131 -2.22 -11.91 3.16
C ASN A 131 -3.44 -11.60 4.04
N SER A 132 -3.81 -12.57 4.88
CA SER A 132 -4.98 -12.44 5.75
C SER A 132 -4.95 -11.24 6.69
N PRO A 133 -3.81 -10.82 7.28
CA PRO A 133 -3.76 -9.60 8.10
C PRO A 133 -4.12 -8.33 7.31
N ALA A 134 -3.59 -8.19 6.09
CA ALA A 134 -3.90 -7.03 5.26
C ALA A 134 -5.37 -7.04 4.81
N ARG A 135 -5.89 -8.19 4.36
CA ARG A 135 -7.30 -8.33 4.00
C ARG A 135 -8.22 -7.97 5.15
N HIS A 136 -7.95 -8.50 6.36
CA HIS A 136 -8.72 -8.16 7.55
C HIS A 136 -8.67 -6.66 7.87
N LEU A 137 -7.50 -6.01 7.74
CA LEU A 137 -7.35 -4.57 7.92
C LEU A 137 -8.25 -3.80 6.94
N TYR A 138 -8.20 -4.13 5.64
CA TYR A 138 -8.99 -3.46 4.61
C TYR A 138 -10.49 -3.66 4.82
N GLU A 139 -10.93 -4.89 5.01
CA GLU A 139 -12.34 -5.23 5.25
C GLU A 139 -12.89 -4.55 6.51
N SER A 140 -12.13 -4.55 7.61
CA SER A 140 -12.52 -3.86 8.85
C SER A 140 -12.51 -2.33 8.74
N PHE A 141 -11.77 -1.77 7.77
CA PHE A 141 -11.80 -0.34 7.46
C PHE A 141 -13.02 0.04 6.61
N GLY A 142 -13.60 -0.92 5.88
CA GLY A 142 -14.77 -0.74 5.03
C GLY A 142 -14.52 -0.96 3.54
N PHE A 143 -13.32 -1.43 3.15
CA PHE A 143 -13.08 -1.85 1.78
C PHE A 143 -13.89 -3.08 1.43
N GLN A 144 -14.37 -3.14 0.20
CA GLN A 144 -15.13 -4.25 -0.36
C GLN A 144 -14.26 -5.04 -1.33
N TYR A 145 -14.25 -6.36 -1.17
CA TYR A 145 -13.58 -7.26 -2.09
C TYR A 145 -14.24 -7.27 -3.46
N ARG A 146 -13.45 -7.25 -4.53
CA ARG A 146 -13.89 -7.14 -5.93
C ARG A 146 -13.41 -8.29 -6.82
N GLY A 147 -12.91 -9.37 -6.23
CA GLY A 147 -12.39 -10.53 -6.95
C GLY A 147 -10.87 -10.58 -6.99
N ASP A 148 -10.36 -11.64 -7.57
CA ASP A 148 -8.94 -11.85 -7.81
C ASP A 148 -8.65 -11.69 -9.30
N ILE A 149 -7.51 -11.05 -9.61
CA ILE A 149 -6.96 -10.94 -10.96
C ILE A 149 -5.49 -11.30 -10.98
N GLU A 150 -4.98 -11.66 -12.14
CA GLU A 150 -3.54 -11.88 -12.36
C GLU A 150 -2.85 -10.55 -12.70
N ILE A 151 -1.79 -10.20 -11.94
CA ILE A 151 -0.98 -9.01 -12.19
C ILE A 151 0.48 -9.44 -12.34
N TYR A 152 1.17 -8.86 -13.32
CA TYR A 152 2.63 -9.01 -13.43
C TYR A 152 3.31 -8.16 -12.36
N TYR A 153 4.15 -8.81 -11.56
CA TYR A 153 4.91 -8.14 -10.50
C TYR A 153 6.42 -8.36 -10.72
N PRO A 154 7.26 -7.30 -10.70
CA PRO A 154 8.68 -7.40 -11.09
C PRO A 154 9.48 -8.44 -10.32
N SER A 155 9.16 -8.66 -9.03
CA SER A 155 9.88 -9.59 -8.15
C SER A 155 9.27 -11.00 -8.06
N ALA A 156 8.10 -11.23 -8.71
CA ALA A 156 7.36 -12.48 -8.53
C ALA A 156 6.76 -13.06 -9.84
N GLY A 157 6.85 -12.31 -10.96
CA GLY A 157 6.18 -12.68 -12.22
C GLY A 157 4.67 -12.43 -12.15
N THR A 158 3.90 -13.14 -12.98
CA THR A 158 2.43 -13.05 -12.99
C THR A 158 1.85 -13.90 -11.86
N ILE A 159 1.19 -13.27 -10.93
CA ILE A 159 0.59 -13.90 -9.75
C ILE A 159 -0.78 -13.30 -9.42
N PRO A 160 -1.66 -14.03 -8.70
CA PRO A 160 -2.97 -13.52 -8.33
C PRO A 160 -2.89 -12.43 -7.24
N PHE A 161 -3.76 -11.43 -7.36
CA PHE A 161 -4.01 -10.40 -6.36
C PHE A 161 -5.50 -10.27 -6.08
N SER A 162 -5.84 -10.11 -4.81
CA SER A 162 -7.19 -9.76 -4.36
C SER A 162 -7.40 -8.26 -4.45
N MET A 163 -8.45 -7.85 -5.16
CA MET A 163 -8.77 -6.46 -5.45
C MET A 163 -9.78 -5.91 -4.46
N TYR A 164 -9.59 -4.68 -4.03
CA TYR A 164 -10.43 -4.02 -3.05
C TYR A 164 -10.77 -2.60 -3.45
N GLU A 165 -11.99 -2.16 -3.13
CA GLU A 165 -12.49 -0.80 -3.37
C GLU A 165 -13.17 -0.25 -2.12
N TYR A 166 -12.92 1.04 -1.84
CA TYR A 166 -13.57 1.81 -0.77
C TYR A 166 -14.22 3.05 -1.38
N LEU A 167 -15.52 3.26 -1.11
CA LEU A 167 -16.28 4.43 -1.58
C LEU A 167 -16.10 5.59 -0.59
N LEU A 168 -15.79 6.79 -1.12
CA LEU A 168 -15.49 8.00 -0.34
C LEU A 168 -16.74 8.85 -0.01
#